data_2143e56dda375d99609facb5536e15fe
#
_entry.id   2143e56dda375d99609facb5536e15fe
#
_cell.length_a   1.000
_cell.length_b   1.000
_cell.length_c   1.000
_cell.angle_alpha   90.00
_cell.angle_beta   90.00
_cell.angle_gamma   90.00
#
_symmetry.space_group_name_H-M   'P 1'
#
loop_
_entity.id
_entity.type
_entity.pdbx_description
1 polymer ?
#
loop_
_entity_poly.entity_id
_entity_poly.type
_entity_poly.pdbx_seq_one_letter_code
_entity_poly.pdbx_strand_id
1 'polypeptide(L)'
;DKDCNGDCFGVAELDDCGTCAGGTSDHVANSEKDCNGDCFGSAVLDDCGLCSGGASGYEANSSKDCNDDCGGVAFLDGCGVCSGGLSGHTANTDVDCAGACLEGTPLYNGEPNAQYDDCGVCNGGNADKDCNGDCFGVAELDDCGVCNGSNADKDCAGVCGGDAAFDECGVCNGDNADKDCT
;
A
#
# COMPACT_ATOMS: atom_id res chain seq x y z
N ASP A 1 -71.02 22.64 -11.24
CA ASP A 1 -69.83 22.26 -10.50
C ASP A 1 -68.61 22.79 -11.25
N LYS A 2 -67.66 23.35 -10.51
CA LYS A 2 -66.35 23.80 -11.01
C LYS A 2 -65.28 22.82 -10.53
N ASP A 3 -64.30 22.54 -11.39
CA ASP A 3 -63.13 21.81 -11.03
C ASP A 3 -62.13 22.68 -10.19
N CYS A 4 -60.99 22.12 -9.80
CA CYS A 4 -59.98 22.85 -8.98
C CYS A 4 -59.33 24.01 -9.75
N ASN A 5 -59.36 24.03 -11.08
CA ASN A 5 -58.90 25.15 -11.91
C ASN A 5 -59.95 26.22 -12.15
N GLY A 6 -61.22 25.98 -11.68
CA GLY A 6 -62.33 26.91 -11.77
C GLY A 6 -63.20 26.75 -13.03
N ASP A 7 -62.94 25.74 -13.86
CA ASP A 7 -63.68 25.47 -15.09
C ASP A 7 -65.01 24.78 -14.83
N CYS A 8 -66.09 25.27 -15.46
CA CYS A 8 -67.41 24.61 -15.36
C CYS A 8 -67.35 23.25 -16.05
N PHE A 9 -67.70 22.19 -15.29
CA PHE A 9 -67.68 20.79 -15.76
C PHE A 9 -66.28 20.33 -16.22
N GLY A 10 -65.21 21.01 -15.71
CA GLY A 10 -63.84 20.64 -15.94
C GLY A 10 -63.48 19.31 -15.27
N VAL A 11 -62.29 18.75 -15.63
CA VAL A 11 -61.78 17.47 -15.16
C VAL A 11 -60.47 17.60 -14.40
N ALA A 12 -60.05 18.84 -14.02
CA ALA A 12 -58.87 19.06 -13.21
C ALA A 12 -59.14 18.61 -11.77
N GLU A 13 -58.19 17.90 -11.16
CA GLU A 13 -58.29 17.40 -9.80
C GLU A 13 -57.05 17.85 -8.99
N LEU A 14 -57.17 17.91 -7.67
CA LEU A 14 -56.00 18.11 -6.83
C LEU A 14 -55.16 16.82 -6.83
N ASP A 15 -53.90 17.01 -7.10
CA ASP A 15 -52.94 15.91 -7.00
C ASP A 15 -52.55 15.62 -5.55
N ASP A 16 -51.63 14.69 -5.29
CA ASP A 16 -51.22 14.29 -3.95
C ASP A 16 -50.50 15.42 -3.20
N CYS A 17 -49.97 16.42 -3.91
CA CYS A 17 -49.34 17.63 -3.32
C CYS A 17 -50.32 18.77 -3.09
N GLY A 18 -51.61 18.55 -3.38
CA GLY A 18 -52.65 19.54 -3.26
C GLY A 18 -52.62 20.59 -4.36
N THR A 19 -51.90 20.36 -5.45
CA THR A 19 -51.86 21.25 -6.63
C THR A 19 -52.88 20.80 -7.64
N CYS A 20 -53.60 21.76 -8.26
CA CYS A 20 -54.57 21.45 -9.25
C CYS A 20 -53.92 21.02 -10.55
N ALA A 21 -54.20 19.79 -11.00
CA ALA A 21 -53.56 19.16 -12.12
C ALA A 21 -54.55 18.57 -13.14
N GLY A 22 -54.13 18.48 -14.37
CA GLY A 22 -54.96 17.97 -15.46
C GLY A 22 -55.96 19.00 -15.99
N GLY A 23 -56.88 18.56 -16.87
CA GLY A 23 -57.83 19.47 -17.55
C GLY A 23 -57.09 20.56 -18.32
N THR A 24 -57.46 21.86 -17.99
CA THR A 24 -56.84 23.05 -18.59
C THR A 24 -55.80 23.70 -17.67
N SER A 25 -55.38 23.02 -16.57
CA SER A 25 -54.46 23.60 -15.57
C SER A 25 -53.03 23.73 -16.07
N ASP A 26 -52.66 23.12 -17.21
CA ASP A 26 -51.27 23.05 -17.72
C ASP A 26 -50.26 22.42 -16.74
N HIS A 27 -50.73 21.87 -15.61
CA HIS A 27 -49.91 21.26 -14.57
C HIS A 27 -50.00 19.72 -14.68
N VAL A 28 -48.83 19.11 -14.59
CA VAL A 28 -48.70 17.62 -14.58
C VAL A 28 -48.83 17.16 -13.14
N ALA A 29 -49.78 16.25 -12.89
CA ALA A 29 -50.00 15.70 -11.55
C ALA A 29 -48.71 15.14 -10.93
N ASN A 30 -48.47 15.54 -9.66
CA ASN A 30 -47.33 15.09 -8.86
C ASN A 30 -45.95 15.50 -9.41
N SER A 31 -45.87 16.52 -10.30
CA SER A 31 -44.60 17.04 -10.81
C SER A 31 -43.74 17.70 -9.74
N GLU A 32 -44.31 18.09 -8.60
CA GLU A 32 -43.60 18.63 -7.43
C GLU A 32 -43.08 17.58 -6.48
N LYS A 33 -43.33 16.31 -6.74
CA LYS A 33 -42.71 15.24 -5.95
C LYS A 33 -41.26 15.05 -6.33
N ASP A 34 -40.45 14.97 -5.34
CA ASP A 34 -39.04 14.55 -5.52
C ASP A 34 -38.95 13.03 -5.75
N CYS A 35 -37.73 12.52 -5.97
CA CYS A 35 -37.54 11.08 -6.22
C CYS A 35 -37.89 10.18 -5.02
N ASN A 36 -37.99 10.76 -3.79
CA ASN A 36 -38.44 10.06 -2.59
C ASN A 36 -39.98 10.05 -2.45
N GLY A 37 -40.67 10.80 -3.32
CA GLY A 37 -42.10 10.95 -3.32
C GLY A 37 -42.63 12.08 -2.43
N ASP A 38 -41.77 12.91 -1.87
CA ASP A 38 -42.11 14.00 -1.01
C ASP A 38 -42.52 15.21 -1.85
N CYS A 39 -43.70 15.79 -1.54
CA CYS A 39 -44.16 16.99 -2.20
C CYS A 39 -43.24 18.18 -1.88
N PHE A 40 -42.80 18.89 -2.93
CA PHE A 40 -41.85 19.99 -2.84
C PHE A 40 -40.52 19.58 -2.14
N GLY A 41 -40.23 18.29 -2.17
CA GLY A 41 -39.01 17.73 -1.60
C GLY A 41 -37.75 18.17 -2.35
N SER A 42 -36.60 17.86 -1.80
CA SER A 42 -35.30 18.22 -2.37
C SER A 42 -34.41 17.02 -2.69
N ALA A 43 -34.97 15.81 -2.57
CA ALA A 43 -34.26 14.61 -2.95
C ALA A 43 -34.09 14.52 -4.48
N VAL A 44 -32.92 14.09 -4.93
CA VAL A 44 -32.59 13.94 -6.34
C VAL A 44 -31.97 12.57 -6.61
N LEU A 45 -32.08 12.11 -7.85
CA LEU A 45 -31.34 10.93 -8.26
C LEU A 45 -29.86 11.28 -8.35
N ASP A 46 -29.03 10.50 -7.67
CA ASP A 46 -27.58 10.62 -7.74
C ASP A 46 -27.02 9.97 -9.03
N ASP A 47 -25.69 9.97 -9.16
CA ASP A 47 -25.03 9.40 -10.37
C ASP A 47 -25.28 7.89 -10.53
N CYS A 48 -25.64 7.20 -9.45
CA CYS A 48 -25.98 5.79 -9.45
C CYS A 48 -27.48 5.52 -9.68
N GLY A 49 -28.26 6.59 -9.88
CA GLY A 49 -29.71 6.49 -10.06
C GLY A 49 -30.47 6.20 -8.76
N LEU A 50 -29.82 6.36 -7.60
CA LEU A 50 -30.47 6.24 -6.30
C LEU A 50 -31.00 7.60 -5.85
N CYS A 51 -32.18 7.59 -5.23
CA CYS A 51 -32.76 8.79 -4.67
C CYS A 51 -32.00 9.17 -3.40
N SER A 52 -31.35 10.33 -3.39
CA SER A 52 -30.47 10.79 -2.32
C SER A 52 -30.76 12.26 -1.94
N GLY A 53 -30.34 12.66 -0.76
CA GLY A 53 -30.61 13.99 -0.20
C GLY A 53 -32.06 14.13 0.27
N GLY A 54 -32.47 15.36 0.60
CA GLY A 54 -33.79 15.63 1.14
C GLY A 54 -34.13 14.75 2.34
N ALA A 55 -35.31 14.13 2.31
CA ALA A 55 -35.79 13.20 3.33
C ALA A 55 -35.51 11.72 2.98
N SER A 56 -34.74 11.42 1.92
CA SER A 56 -34.49 10.04 1.46
C SER A 56 -33.68 9.20 2.47
N GLY A 57 -32.92 9.86 3.35
CA GLY A 57 -32.04 9.19 4.31
C GLY A 57 -30.71 8.70 3.72
N TYR A 58 -30.46 8.93 2.44
CA TYR A 58 -29.22 8.57 1.77
C TYR A 58 -28.42 9.80 1.36
N GLU A 59 -27.12 9.74 1.53
CA GLU A 59 -26.21 10.74 0.96
C GLU A 59 -25.94 10.45 -0.51
N ALA A 60 -25.78 11.53 -1.31
CA ALA A 60 -25.51 11.39 -2.74
C ALA A 60 -24.23 10.58 -2.97
N ASN A 61 -24.31 9.62 -3.91
CA ASN A 61 -23.19 8.78 -4.30
C ASN A 61 -22.62 7.85 -3.18
N SER A 62 -23.37 7.68 -2.08
CA SER A 62 -22.96 6.79 -0.97
C SER A 62 -22.85 5.32 -1.37
N SER A 63 -23.39 4.95 -2.53
CA SER A 63 -23.27 3.60 -3.11
C SER A 63 -22.06 3.42 -4.02
N LYS A 64 -21.28 4.48 -4.28
CA LYS A 64 -20.04 4.37 -5.04
C LYS A 64 -18.91 3.81 -4.16
N ASP A 65 -18.10 2.98 -4.75
CA ASP A 65 -16.85 2.55 -4.15
C ASP A 65 -15.71 3.56 -4.42
N CYS A 66 -14.49 3.29 -3.96
CA CYS A 66 -13.36 4.19 -4.15
C CYS A 66 -12.89 4.32 -5.61
N ASN A 67 -13.39 3.46 -6.52
CA ASN A 67 -13.14 3.54 -7.97
C ASN A 67 -14.28 4.25 -8.73
N ASP A 68 -15.22 4.88 -7.97
CA ASP A 68 -16.42 5.53 -8.50
C ASP A 68 -17.45 4.58 -9.13
N ASP A 69 -17.35 3.27 -8.91
CA ASP A 69 -18.30 2.27 -9.41
C ASP A 69 -19.53 2.20 -8.51
N CYS A 70 -20.73 2.34 -9.11
CA CYS A 70 -21.99 2.22 -8.39
C CYS A 70 -22.23 0.78 -7.90
N GLY A 71 -22.36 0.60 -6.59
CA GLY A 71 -22.47 -0.72 -5.97
C GLY A 71 -21.20 -1.55 -6.12
N GLY A 72 -20.08 -0.91 -6.40
CA GLY A 72 -18.78 -1.54 -6.54
C GLY A 72 -18.27 -2.11 -5.21
N VAL A 73 -17.18 -2.88 -5.31
CA VAL A 73 -16.55 -3.57 -4.17
C VAL A 73 -15.09 -3.19 -4.00
N ALA A 74 -14.61 -2.17 -4.70
CA ALA A 74 -13.30 -1.62 -4.49
C ALA A 74 -13.23 -0.91 -3.11
N PHE A 75 -12.08 -0.98 -2.48
CA PHE A 75 -11.86 -0.42 -1.14
C PHE A 75 -10.47 0.22 -1.05
N LEU A 76 -10.29 1.14 -0.11
CA LEU A 76 -8.97 1.67 0.19
C LEU A 76 -8.19 0.63 0.98
N ASP A 77 -7.04 0.22 0.46
CA ASP A 77 -6.16 -0.74 1.12
C ASP A 77 -5.33 -0.10 2.26
N GLY A 78 -4.38 -0.86 2.82
CA GLY A 78 -3.54 -0.40 3.91
C GLY A 78 -2.67 0.81 3.60
N CYS A 79 -2.43 1.12 2.34
CA CYS A 79 -1.70 2.31 1.88
C CYS A 79 -2.59 3.43 1.36
N GLY A 80 -3.90 3.28 1.52
CA GLY A 80 -4.88 4.26 1.06
C GLY A 80 -5.10 4.26 -0.46
N VAL A 81 -4.64 3.21 -1.14
CA VAL A 81 -4.83 3.03 -2.59
C VAL A 81 -6.13 2.29 -2.84
N CYS A 82 -6.92 2.77 -3.79
CA CYS A 82 -8.16 2.08 -4.18
C CYS A 82 -7.85 0.76 -4.87
N SER A 83 -8.26 -0.35 -4.24
CA SER A 83 -7.87 -1.70 -4.62
C SER A 83 -9.07 -2.64 -4.70
N GLY A 84 -8.94 -3.71 -5.46
CA GLY A 84 -10.02 -4.68 -5.67
C GLY A 84 -11.11 -4.17 -6.62
N GLY A 85 -12.24 -4.87 -6.69
CA GLY A 85 -13.32 -4.53 -7.59
C GLY A 85 -12.86 -4.36 -9.03
N LEU A 86 -13.24 -3.25 -9.66
CA LEU A 86 -12.85 -2.87 -11.01
C LEU A 86 -11.66 -1.89 -11.05
N SER A 87 -11.03 -1.57 -9.91
CA SER A 87 -9.90 -0.63 -9.83
C SER A 87 -8.67 -1.08 -10.63
N GLY A 88 -8.57 -2.37 -10.93
CA GLY A 88 -7.40 -2.95 -11.60
C GLY A 88 -6.17 -3.05 -10.71
N HIS A 89 -6.27 -2.68 -9.44
CA HIS A 89 -5.19 -2.69 -8.47
C HIS A 89 -5.35 -3.82 -7.44
N THR A 90 -4.27 -4.51 -7.14
CA THR A 90 -4.26 -5.55 -6.10
C THR A 90 -3.90 -4.91 -4.75
N ALA A 91 -4.72 -5.17 -3.74
CA ALA A 91 -4.53 -4.59 -2.42
C ALA A 91 -3.15 -4.93 -1.82
N ASN A 92 -2.55 -3.93 -1.17
CA ASN A 92 -1.28 -4.05 -0.44
C ASN A 92 -0.07 -4.48 -1.30
N THR A 93 -0.10 -4.18 -2.61
CA THR A 93 1.08 -4.36 -3.49
C THR A 93 2.06 -3.20 -3.40
N ASP A 94 1.63 -2.06 -2.87
CA ASP A 94 2.42 -0.83 -2.74
C ASP A 94 3.08 -0.72 -1.36
N VAL A 95 3.60 -1.84 -0.89
CA VAL A 95 4.40 -1.88 0.35
C VAL A 95 5.84 -2.31 0.04
N ASP A 96 6.75 -1.78 0.82
CA ASP A 96 8.15 -2.20 0.79
C ASP A 96 8.35 -3.52 1.53
N CYS A 97 9.59 -4.00 1.61
CA CYS A 97 9.89 -5.26 2.29
C CYS A 97 9.66 -5.22 3.81
N ALA A 98 9.56 -4.05 4.41
CA ALA A 98 9.23 -3.86 5.82
C ALA A 98 7.72 -3.71 6.06
N GLY A 99 6.92 -3.69 4.97
CA GLY A 99 5.47 -3.50 5.04
C GLY A 99 5.03 -2.05 5.15
N ALA A 100 5.94 -1.09 4.96
CA ALA A 100 5.60 0.33 4.89
C ALA A 100 5.14 0.72 3.48
N CYS A 101 4.25 1.69 3.40
CA CYS A 101 3.71 2.17 2.13
C CYS A 101 4.78 2.87 1.29
N LEU A 102 4.86 2.51 0.01
CA LEU A 102 5.83 3.07 -0.92
C LEU A 102 5.61 4.57 -1.17
N GLU A 103 6.68 5.26 -1.54
CA GLU A 103 6.61 6.66 -1.95
C GLU A 103 5.61 6.83 -3.12
N GLY A 104 4.74 7.83 -2.99
CA GLY A 104 3.68 8.12 -3.95
C GLY A 104 2.30 7.56 -3.57
N THR A 105 2.21 6.72 -2.55
CA THR A 105 0.92 6.28 -2.00
C THR A 105 0.33 7.32 -1.02
N PRO A 106 -1.01 7.37 -0.85
CA PRO A 106 -1.65 8.35 0.02
C PRO A 106 -1.21 8.32 1.49
N LEU A 107 -0.82 7.16 2.01
CA LEU A 107 -0.41 6.98 3.40
C LEU A 107 1.10 6.79 3.57
N TYR A 108 1.91 7.22 2.57
CA TYR A 108 3.36 7.26 2.70
C TYR A 108 3.79 8.13 3.89
N ASN A 109 4.63 7.59 4.76
CA ASN A 109 5.03 8.22 6.02
C ASN A 109 6.28 9.12 5.92
N GLY A 110 6.88 9.22 4.72
CA GLY A 110 8.09 10.02 4.48
C GLY A 110 9.40 9.31 4.75
N GLU A 111 9.36 8.03 5.18
CA GLU A 111 10.56 7.23 5.39
C GLU A 111 11.06 6.62 4.06
N PRO A 112 12.36 6.44 3.88
CA PRO A 112 12.89 5.76 2.70
C PRO A 112 12.33 4.34 2.58
N ASN A 113 11.96 3.94 1.36
CA ASN A 113 11.48 2.59 1.09
C ASN A 113 12.54 1.55 1.45
N ALA A 114 12.17 0.61 2.28
CA ALA A 114 13.01 -0.52 2.64
C ALA A 114 13.23 -1.44 1.43
N GLN A 115 14.45 -1.92 1.26
CA GLN A 115 14.82 -2.80 0.15
C GLN A 115 15.42 -4.10 0.67
N TYR A 116 15.19 -5.16 -0.08
CA TYR A 116 15.94 -6.40 0.15
C TYR A 116 17.39 -6.20 -0.24
N ASP A 117 18.30 -6.69 0.58
CA ASP A 117 19.69 -6.85 0.20
C ASP A 117 19.90 -8.07 -0.71
N ASP A 118 21.14 -8.34 -1.09
CA ASP A 118 21.46 -9.47 -1.98
C ASP A 118 21.17 -10.84 -1.35
N CYS A 119 21.04 -10.90 -0.02
CA CYS A 119 20.69 -12.11 0.73
C CYS A 119 19.19 -12.26 0.95
N GLY A 120 18.37 -11.34 0.43
CA GLY A 120 16.93 -11.33 0.62
C GLY A 120 16.50 -10.86 2.01
N VAL A 121 17.37 -10.17 2.74
CA VAL A 121 17.06 -9.61 4.05
C VAL A 121 16.64 -8.15 3.89
N CYS A 122 15.47 -7.83 4.39
CA CYS A 122 14.94 -6.47 4.33
C CYS A 122 15.81 -5.51 5.15
N ASN A 123 16.34 -4.46 4.51
CA ASN A 123 17.28 -3.51 5.11
C ASN A 123 18.54 -4.15 5.73
N GLY A 124 18.89 -5.36 5.28
CA GLY A 124 20.00 -6.12 5.86
C GLY A 124 21.38 -5.54 5.54
N GLY A 125 21.51 -4.74 4.48
CA GLY A 125 22.76 -4.08 4.13
C GLY A 125 23.90 -5.07 3.81
N ASN A 126 23.55 -6.31 3.41
CA ASN A 126 24.49 -7.39 3.15
C ASN A 126 25.30 -7.85 4.39
N ALA A 127 24.78 -7.58 5.60
CA ALA A 127 25.44 -7.96 6.84
C ALA A 127 25.56 -9.49 7.02
N ASP A 128 24.70 -10.24 6.35
CA ASP A 128 24.65 -11.70 6.37
C ASP A 128 25.51 -12.36 5.28
N LYS A 129 26.32 -11.58 4.57
CA LYS A 129 27.33 -12.12 3.67
C LYS A 129 28.60 -12.44 4.42
N ASP A 130 29.16 -13.62 4.16
CA ASP A 130 30.48 -13.99 4.62
C ASP A 130 31.59 -13.29 3.80
N CYS A 131 32.85 -13.52 4.12
CA CYS A 131 33.98 -12.89 3.45
C CYS A 131 34.17 -13.38 1.99
N ASN A 132 33.52 -14.45 1.55
CA ASN A 132 33.47 -14.89 0.14
C ASN A 132 32.34 -14.19 -0.61
N GLY A 133 31.42 -13.51 0.11
CA GLY A 133 30.22 -12.91 -0.44
C GLY A 133 29.02 -13.85 -0.50
N ASP A 134 29.12 -15.03 0.12
CA ASP A 134 28.04 -16.01 0.18
C ASP A 134 27.05 -15.63 1.28
N CYS A 135 25.75 -15.61 0.95
CA CYS A 135 24.70 -15.29 1.91
C CYS A 135 24.60 -16.40 2.97
N PHE A 136 24.60 -15.98 4.24
CA PHE A 136 24.56 -16.88 5.42
C PHE A 136 25.71 -17.90 5.40
N GLY A 137 26.81 -17.56 4.72
CA GLY A 137 28.02 -18.37 4.67
C GLY A 137 28.73 -18.41 6.01
N VAL A 138 29.74 -19.26 6.11
CA VAL A 138 30.52 -19.50 7.34
C VAL A 138 32.01 -19.15 7.16
N ALA A 139 32.34 -18.55 6.02
CA ALA A 139 33.71 -18.13 5.76
C ALA A 139 34.08 -16.92 6.65
N GLU A 140 35.16 -17.00 7.35
CA GLU A 140 35.65 -15.94 8.23
C GLU A 140 36.99 -15.40 7.73
N LEU A 141 37.21 -14.11 7.99
CA LEU A 141 38.52 -13.51 7.80
C LEU A 141 39.47 -14.03 8.89
N ASP A 142 40.67 -14.48 8.49
CA ASP A 142 41.71 -14.74 9.45
C ASP A 142 42.32 -13.44 9.99
N ASP A 143 43.31 -13.55 10.90
CA ASP A 143 43.93 -12.36 11.53
C ASP A 143 44.72 -11.50 10.53
N CYS A 144 45.01 -12.04 9.34
CA CYS A 144 45.64 -11.31 8.24
C CYS A 144 44.67 -10.69 7.26
N GLY A 145 43.35 -10.85 7.51
CA GLY A 145 42.32 -10.36 6.63
C GLY A 145 42.07 -11.20 5.38
N VAL A 146 42.56 -12.44 5.37
CA VAL A 146 42.39 -13.41 4.27
C VAL A 146 41.16 -14.28 4.57
N CYS A 147 40.23 -14.33 3.63
CA CYS A 147 39.04 -15.15 3.79
C CYS A 147 39.41 -16.63 3.78
N ASN A 148 39.03 -17.37 4.83
CA ASN A 148 39.39 -18.78 5.06
C ASN A 148 40.91 -19.05 5.01
N GLY A 149 41.76 -18.04 5.27
CA GLY A 149 43.20 -18.13 5.14
C GLY A 149 43.88 -18.98 6.21
N SER A 150 43.18 -19.26 7.32
CA SER A 150 43.69 -20.08 8.43
C SER A 150 45.05 -19.56 9.00
N ASN A 151 45.30 -18.26 8.87
CA ASN A 151 46.55 -17.61 9.28
C ASN A 151 47.80 -18.14 8.55
N ALA A 152 47.63 -18.71 7.33
CA ALA A 152 48.74 -19.26 6.55
C ALA A 152 49.82 -18.19 6.19
N ASP A 153 49.38 -16.93 6.10
CA ASP A 153 50.25 -15.81 5.76
C ASP A 153 50.94 -15.18 6.99
N LYS A 154 50.75 -15.76 8.17
CA LYS A 154 51.53 -15.35 9.38
C LYS A 154 52.86 -16.04 9.42
N ASP A 155 53.90 -15.29 9.68
CA ASP A 155 55.23 -15.82 10.01
C ASP A 155 55.26 -16.40 11.43
N CYS A 156 56.39 -17.01 11.83
CA CYS A 156 56.53 -17.61 13.14
C CYS A 156 56.48 -16.57 14.31
N ALA A 157 56.64 -15.29 14.02
CA ALA A 157 56.49 -14.20 14.99
C ALA A 157 55.06 -13.70 15.06
N GLY A 158 54.12 -14.23 14.25
CA GLY A 158 52.73 -13.85 14.19
C GLY A 158 52.44 -12.60 13.33
N VAL A 159 53.40 -12.18 12.51
CA VAL A 159 53.25 -11.02 11.63
C VAL A 159 52.74 -11.45 10.28
N CYS A 160 51.67 -10.81 9.81
CA CYS A 160 51.09 -11.09 8.49
C CYS A 160 52.07 -10.66 7.38
N GLY A 161 52.37 -11.61 6.47
CA GLY A 161 53.36 -11.37 5.41
C GLY A 161 54.79 -11.10 5.90
N GLY A 162 55.10 -11.46 7.14
CA GLY A 162 56.43 -11.32 7.72
C GLY A 162 57.41 -12.37 7.17
N ASP A 163 58.70 -12.13 7.44
CA ASP A 163 59.80 -12.94 6.95
C ASP A 163 60.41 -13.84 8.05
N ALA A 164 59.84 -13.81 9.26
CA ALA A 164 60.35 -14.62 10.37
C ALA A 164 60.12 -16.12 10.08
N ALA A 165 61.19 -16.87 10.16
CA ALA A 165 61.20 -18.32 9.90
C ALA A 165 61.64 -19.10 11.12
N PHE A 166 61.13 -20.32 11.25
CA PHE A 166 61.61 -21.27 12.22
C PHE A 166 63.02 -21.78 11.77
N ASP A 167 63.93 -21.82 12.69
CA ASP A 167 65.19 -22.52 12.47
C ASP A 167 65.03 -24.06 12.55
N GLU A 168 66.11 -24.82 12.36
CA GLU A 168 66.07 -26.28 12.40
C GLU A 168 65.67 -26.86 13.76
N CYS A 169 65.74 -26.06 14.83
CA CYS A 169 65.36 -26.41 16.19
C CYS A 169 63.89 -25.95 16.52
N GLY A 170 63.18 -25.35 15.56
CA GLY A 170 61.84 -24.88 15.75
C GLY A 170 61.74 -23.53 16.51
N VAL A 171 62.86 -22.78 16.61
CA VAL A 171 62.93 -21.47 17.23
C VAL A 171 62.69 -20.39 16.17
N CYS A 172 61.72 -19.52 16.40
CA CYS A 172 61.43 -18.42 15.49
C CYS A 172 62.60 -17.41 15.49
N ASN A 173 63.18 -17.14 14.31
CA ASN A 173 64.37 -16.30 14.09
C ASN A 173 65.59 -16.74 14.94
N GLY A 174 65.74 -18.02 15.25
CA GLY A 174 66.74 -18.54 16.14
C GLY A 174 68.18 -18.67 15.55
N ASP A 175 68.30 -18.47 14.22
CA ASP A 175 69.59 -18.57 13.47
C ASP A 175 70.40 -19.87 13.72
N ASN A 176 69.72 -20.96 14.11
CA ASN A 176 70.33 -22.21 14.51
C ASN A 176 71.40 -22.08 15.64
N ALA A 177 71.19 -21.07 16.52
CA ALA A 177 72.13 -20.82 17.63
C ALA A 177 72.22 -22.00 18.63
N ASP A 178 71.13 -22.79 18.72
CA ASP A 178 71.01 -23.97 19.60
C ASP A 178 71.25 -25.27 18.82
N LYS A 179 72.29 -25.35 18.03
CA LYS A 179 72.59 -26.46 17.12
C LYS A 179 72.71 -27.85 17.76
N ASP A 180 72.63 -27.97 19.07
CA ASP A 180 72.61 -29.25 19.80
C ASP A 180 71.16 -29.69 20.13
N CYS A 181 70.22 -29.52 19.19
CA CYS A 181 68.85 -29.98 19.35
C CYS A 181 68.74 -31.49 19.24
N THR A 182 69.15 -32.26 20.22
CA THR A 182 68.96 -33.72 20.34
C THR A 182 68.03 -34.09 21.46
#